data_fc9722a929ee8c15de33b16fe43e8540
#
_entry.id   fc9722a929ee8c15de33b16fe43e8540
#
_cell.length_a   1.000
_cell.length_b   1.000
_cell.length_c   1.000
_cell.angle_alpha   90.00
_cell.angle_beta   90.00
_cell.angle_gamma   90.00
#
_symmetry.space_group_name_H-M   'P 1'
#
loop_
_entity.id
_entity.type
_entity.pdbx_description
1 polymer ?
#
loop_
_entity_poly.entity_id
_entity_poly.type
_entity_poly.pdbx_seq_one_letter_code
_entity_poly.pdbx_strand_id
1 'polypeptide(L)'
;MKSLPLALLPAALLLACSPAEVAEGEPQQTPERAAPEIAESPDPGENCLLLVWSEQDAPDVEFDRTHDTVKGGAISCATGTSASQFEAAIAALRDAARSGDKELLLREVGIPLLYIDAKGDRRELTGDEIDTLFDEVFDARMIALLQNLDLSQMTVEKDQGAFFELGSLWLVVDATGGRPRVVTVNRQALGEAAEAARRQADKGRGQILD
;
A
#
# COMPACT_ATOMS: atom_id res chain seq x y z
N MET A 1 -32.97 8.03 40.07
CA MET A 1 -34.02 9.01 40.45
C MET A 1 -33.87 10.24 39.55
N LYS A 2 -35.01 10.62 38.94
CA LYS A 2 -35.35 11.86 38.19
C LYS A 2 -34.86 11.88 36.74
N SER A 3 -35.63 11.60 35.77
CA SER A 3 -36.96 12.09 35.25
C SER A 3 -36.75 12.95 34.02
N LEU A 4 -37.34 12.46 32.90
CA LEU A 4 -37.65 13.16 31.64
C LEU A 4 -38.53 14.42 31.87
N PRO A 5 -38.69 15.31 30.84
CA PRO A 5 -39.76 15.19 29.89
C PRO A 5 -39.34 15.58 28.43
N LEU A 6 -39.78 14.99 27.38
CA LEU A 6 -41.05 14.96 26.63
C LEU A 6 -41.74 16.32 26.35
N ALA A 7 -41.70 16.80 25.06
CA ALA A 7 -42.69 17.69 24.41
C ALA A 7 -42.37 17.69 22.90
N LEU A 8 -43.17 17.06 22.04
CA LEU A 8 -44.40 17.47 21.38
C LEU A 8 -44.23 18.40 20.17
N LEU A 9 -44.69 17.82 19.02
CA LEU A 9 -45.02 18.42 17.70
C LEU A 9 -46.02 19.61 17.81
N PRO A 10 -46.20 20.45 16.74
CA PRO A 10 -47.09 20.03 15.63
C PRO A 10 -46.76 20.59 14.22
N ALA A 11 -47.22 19.87 13.22
CA ALA A 11 -48.29 20.16 12.25
C ALA A 11 -47.99 21.06 11.04
N ALA A 12 -47.98 20.43 9.91
CA ALA A 12 -48.68 20.63 8.64
C ALA A 12 -49.12 22.02 8.20
N LEU A 13 -48.76 22.38 6.94
CA LEU A 13 -49.67 23.14 6.06
C LEU A 13 -49.42 22.72 4.59
N LEU A 14 -50.43 22.08 4.05
CA LEU A 14 -50.65 21.85 2.63
C LEU A 14 -51.16 23.18 2.01
N LEU A 15 -50.66 23.56 0.85
CA LEU A 15 -51.41 24.48 -0.03
C LEU A 15 -51.22 24.05 -1.48
N ALA A 16 -52.37 23.96 -2.08
CA ALA A 16 -52.77 23.37 -3.32
C ALA A 16 -52.43 24.22 -4.56
N CYS A 17 -52.30 23.48 -5.65
CA CYS A 17 -52.76 23.67 -7.04
C CYS A 17 -53.10 25.05 -7.58
N SER A 18 -52.62 25.33 -8.77
CA SER A 18 -53.54 25.55 -9.92
C SER A 18 -52.81 25.38 -11.24
N PRO A 19 -53.39 24.77 -12.25
CA PRO A 19 -52.86 24.66 -13.59
C PRO A 19 -53.22 25.91 -14.41
N ALA A 20 -52.32 26.46 -15.16
CA ALA A 20 -52.56 27.47 -16.19
C ALA A 20 -52.12 26.94 -17.56
N GLU A 21 -53.01 27.04 -18.41
CA GLU A 21 -53.31 26.72 -19.76
C GLU A 21 -52.20 26.96 -20.79
N VAL A 22 -52.22 26.06 -21.75
CA VAL A 22 -51.51 25.90 -23.00
C VAL A 22 -51.43 27.19 -23.85
N ALA A 23 -50.23 27.50 -24.32
CA ALA A 23 -50.06 28.22 -25.58
C ALA A 23 -49.04 27.46 -26.44
N GLU A 24 -49.55 26.91 -27.54
CA GLU A 24 -48.79 26.36 -28.64
C GLU A 24 -47.91 27.45 -29.23
N GLY A 25 -46.59 27.32 -29.06
CA GLY A 25 -45.59 28.11 -29.74
C GLY A 25 -44.61 27.16 -30.44
N GLU A 26 -44.41 27.44 -31.77
CA GLU A 26 -43.55 26.68 -32.67
C GLU A 26 -42.20 26.31 -32.11
N PRO A 27 -41.58 25.20 -32.54
CA PRO A 27 -40.28 24.76 -32.09
C PRO A 27 -39.18 25.63 -32.74
N GLN A 28 -38.71 26.63 -32.01
CA GLN A 28 -37.44 27.27 -32.32
C GLN A 28 -36.34 26.27 -31.95
N GLN A 29 -35.68 25.75 -32.97
CA GLN A 29 -34.43 24.99 -32.85
C GLN A 29 -33.39 25.91 -32.20
N THR A 30 -33.23 25.75 -30.89
CA THR A 30 -32.07 26.28 -30.16
C THR A 30 -30.86 25.47 -30.64
N PRO A 31 -29.74 26.10 -31.05
CA PRO A 31 -28.53 25.34 -31.37
C PRO A 31 -28.11 24.56 -30.11
N GLU A 32 -28.06 23.26 -30.27
CA GLU A 32 -27.52 22.31 -29.27
C GLU A 32 -26.13 22.77 -28.91
N ARG A 33 -26.06 23.48 -27.80
CA ARG A 33 -24.78 23.86 -27.18
C ARG A 33 -24.15 22.54 -26.72
N ALA A 34 -23.14 22.09 -27.48
CA ALA A 34 -22.33 20.96 -27.07
C ALA A 34 -22.01 21.11 -25.58
N ALA A 35 -22.49 20.15 -24.79
CA ALA A 35 -22.12 20.08 -23.38
C ALA A 35 -20.59 20.08 -23.33
N PRO A 36 -19.97 20.86 -22.43
CA PRO A 36 -18.54 20.77 -22.27
C PRO A 36 -18.24 19.31 -21.95
N GLU A 37 -17.37 18.70 -22.75
CA GLU A 37 -16.77 17.41 -22.49
C GLU A 37 -16.25 17.49 -21.05
N ILE A 38 -16.90 16.75 -20.15
CA ILE A 38 -16.47 16.68 -18.74
C ILE A 38 -15.10 16.04 -18.83
N ALA A 39 -14.04 16.84 -18.64
CA ALA A 39 -12.71 16.31 -18.51
C ALA A 39 -12.79 15.20 -17.47
N GLU A 40 -12.42 13.98 -17.88
CA GLU A 40 -12.34 12.83 -16.98
C GLU A 40 -11.61 13.30 -15.71
N SER A 41 -12.24 13.13 -14.57
CA SER A 41 -11.58 13.43 -13.31
C SER A 41 -10.30 12.60 -13.27
N PRO A 42 -9.13 13.21 -12.98
CA PRO A 42 -7.89 12.46 -12.96
C PRO A 42 -8.03 11.26 -12.01
N ASP A 43 -7.44 10.12 -12.41
CA ASP A 43 -7.41 8.91 -11.59
C ASP A 43 -6.95 9.29 -10.16
N PRO A 44 -7.64 8.85 -9.11
CA PRO A 44 -7.21 9.12 -7.73
C PRO A 44 -5.73 8.82 -7.49
N GLY A 45 -5.16 7.81 -8.17
CA GLY A 45 -3.73 7.50 -8.13
C GLY A 45 -2.84 8.59 -8.72
N GLU A 46 -3.25 9.27 -9.80
CA GLU A 46 -2.48 10.39 -10.38
C GLU A 46 -2.37 11.58 -9.43
N ASN A 47 -3.39 11.84 -8.62
CA ASN A 47 -3.35 12.91 -7.62
C ASN A 47 -2.33 12.61 -6.51
N CYS A 48 -2.22 11.37 -6.06
CA CYS A 48 -1.23 10.98 -5.06
C CYS A 48 0.19 11.10 -5.60
N LEU A 49 0.44 10.67 -6.85
CA LEU A 49 1.73 10.81 -7.50
C LEU A 49 2.16 12.27 -7.63
N LEU A 50 1.26 13.17 -8.02
CA LEU A 50 1.57 14.61 -8.11
C LEU A 50 2.03 15.18 -6.77
N LEU A 51 1.38 14.77 -5.67
CA LEU A 51 1.79 15.19 -4.33
C LEU A 51 3.17 14.65 -3.98
N VAL A 52 3.40 13.35 -4.18
CA VAL A 52 4.70 12.70 -3.91
C VAL A 52 5.82 13.34 -4.73
N TRP A 53 5.60 13.61 -6.01
CA TRP A 53 6.62 14.26 -6.87
C TRP A 53 6.91 15.69 -6.46
N SER A 54 5.93 16.42 -5.91
CA SER A 54 6.15 17.80 -5.45
C SER A 54 7.12 17.87 -4.26
N GLU A 55 7.34 16.77 -3.56
CA GLU A 55 8.24 16.65 -2.41
C GLU A 55 9.63 16.10 -2.79
N GLN A 56 9.84 15.75 -4.07
CA GLN A 56 11.09 15.18 -4.57
C GLN A 56 11.86 16.19 -5.44
N ASP A 57 13.18 16.25 -5.26
CA ASP A 57 14.03 17.09 -6.09
C ASP A 57 14.13 16.61 -7.55
N ALA A 58 14.08 15.30 -7.77
CA ALA A 58 14.22 14.66 -9.07
C ALA A 58 13.37 13.38 -9.16
N PRO A 59 12.04 13.49 -9.37
CA PRO A 59 11.15 12.33 -9.47
C PRO A 59 11.37 11.56 -10.79
N ASP A 60 11.32 10.25 -10.74
CA ASP A 60 11.27 9.39 -11.93
C ASP A 60 9.82 9.21 -12.38
N VAL A 61 9.31 10.25 -13.05
CA VAL A 61 7.91 10.34 -13.46
C VAL A 61 7.45 9.19 -14.35
N GLU A 62 8.32 8.73 -15.26
CA GLU A 62 7.98 7.65 -16.21
C GLU A 62 7.90 6.31 -15.50
N PHE A 63 8.89 5.99 -14.66
CA PHE A 63 8.90 4.79 -13.86
C PHE A 63 7.71 4.74 -12.91
N ASP A 64 7.49 5.82 -12.16
CA ASP A 64 6.42 5.90 -11.17
C ASP A 64 5.03 5.70 -11.78
N ARG A 65 4.73 6.37 -12.90
CA ARG A 65 3.44 6.16 -13.59
C ARG A 65 3.22 4.71 -14.02
N THR A 66 4.28 4.04 -14.41
CA THR A 66 4.19 2.66 -14.91
C THR A 66 4.06 1.65 -13.77
N HIS A 67 4.64 1.95 -12.59
CA HIS A 67 4.81 0.97 -11.50
C HIS A 67 4.08 1.34 -10.21
N ASP A 68 3.30 2.44 -10.18
CA ASP A 68 2.61 2.86 -8.96
C ASP A 68 1.51 1.88 -8.49
N THR A 69 1.08 0.97 -9.34
CA THR A 69 0.01 0.01 -9.00
C THR A 69 0.59 -1.37 -8.71
N VAL A 70 0.34 -1.85 -7.49
CA VAL A 70 0.69 -3.18 -7.01
C VAL A 70 -0.51 -3.83 -6.30
N LYS A 71 -0.33 -5.00 -5.72
CA LYS A 71 -1.38 -5.60 -4.90
C LYS A 71 -1.70 -4.70 -3.70
N GLY A 72 -2.97 -4.40 -3.50
CA GLY A 72 -3.45 -3.47 -2.44
C GLY A 72 -3.75 -2.07 -2.94
N GLY A 73 -3.26 -1.66 -4.13
CA GLY A 73 -3.59 -0.38 -4.75
C GLY A 73 -2.39 0.42 -5.23
N ALA A 74 -2.56 1.74 -5.35
CA ALA A 74 -1.49 2.65 -5.72
C ALA A 74 -0.51 2.84 -4.55
N ILE A 75 0.79 2.65 -4.84
CA ILE A 75 1.88 2.80 -3.87
C ILE A 75 1.86 4.21 -3.30
N SER A 76 1.78 5.22 -4.16
CA SER A 76 1.78 6.63 -3.78
C SER A 76 0.64 6.98 -2.82
N CYS A 77 -0.58 6.48 -3.08
CA CYS A 77 -1.73 6.74 -2.23
C CYS A 77 -1.70 5.97 -0.90
N ALA A 78 -1.12 4.77 -0.89
CA ALA A 78 -1.08 3.93 0.29
C ALA A 78 0.04 4.34 1.26
N THR A 79 1.16 4.85 0.73
CA THR A 79 2.40 5.03 1.51
C THR A 79 2.91 6.47 1.55
N GLY A 80 2.39 7.35 0.71
CA GLY A 80 2.89 8.73 0.57
C GLY A 80 4.28 8.81 -0.06
N THR A 81 4.73 7.77 -0.79
CA THR A 81 6.02 7.77 -1.48
C THR A 81 5.90 7.11 -2.87
N SER A 82 6.90 7.23 -3.72
CA SER A 82 6.84 6.76 -5.10
C SER A 82 7.31 5.32 -5.29
N ALA A 83 6.90 4.71 -6.41
CA ALA A 83 7.38 3.39 -6.83
C ALA A 83 8.89 3.36 -7.02
N SER A 84 9.48 4.42 -7.59
CA SER A 84 10.92 4.54 -7.78
C SER A 84 11.71 4.58 -6.46
N GLN A 85 11.16 5.22 -5.43
CA GLN A 85 11.77 5.22 -4.10
C GLN A 85 11.72 3.83 -3.44
N PHE A 86 10.60 3.10 -3.61
CA PHE A 86 10.54 1.69 -3.17
C PHE A 86 11.51 0.81 -3.95
N GLU A 87 11.57 0.94 -5.28
CA GLU A 87 12.53 0.16 -6.08
C GLU A 87 13.99 0.44 -5.68
N ALA A 88 14.32 1.70 -5.38
CA ALA A 88 15.66 2.04 -4.89
C ALA A 88 15.97 1.35 -3.54
N ALA A 89 15.00 1.31 -2.60
CA ALA A 89 15.17 0.61 -1.33
C ALA A 89 15.26 -0.92 -1.52
N ILE A 90 14.42 -1.49 -2.39
CA ILE A 90 14.43 -2.91 -2.77
C ILE A 90 15.76 -3.29 -3.41
N ALA A 91 16.28 -2.47 -4.34
CA ALA A 91 17.58 -2.69 -4.98
C ALA A 91 18.72 -2.67 -3.95
N ALA A 92 18.71 -1.72 -3.02
CA ALA A 92 19.70 -1.65 -1.94
C ALA A 92 19.68 -2.90 -1.04
N LEU A 93 18.48 -3.37 -0.67
CA LEU A 93 18.28 -4.62 0.09
C LEU A 93 18.78 -5.85 -0.67
N ARG A 94 18.46 -5.96 -1.97
CA ARG A 94 18.95 -7.05 -2.82
C ARG A 94 20.46 -7.08 -2.90
N ASP A 95 21.08 -5.92 -3.13
CA ASP A 95 22.52 -5.80 -3.28
C ASP A 95 23.25 -6.10 -1.95
N ALA A 96 22.74 -5.57 -0.83
CA ALA A 96 23.25 -5.89 0.49
C ALA A 96 23.18 -7.40 0.80
N ALA A 97 22.02 -8.03 0.53
CA ALA A 97 21.83 -9.46 0.76
C ALA A 97 22.69 -10.34 -0.16
N ARG A 98 22.97 -9.90 -1.40
CA ARG A 98 23.86 -10.61 -2.34
C ARG A 98 25.33 -10.45 -1.99
N SER A 99 25.73 -9.30 -1.49
CA SER A 99 27.11 -9.04 -1.08
C SER A 99 27.50 -9.83 0.18
N GLY A 100 26.53 -10.19 1.02
CA GLY A 100 26.76 -10.75 2.34
C GLY A 100 27.31 -9.75 3.36
N ASP A 101 27.31 -8.47 3.02
CA ASP A 101 27.79 -7.40 3.89
C ASP A 101 26.68 -7.01 4.89
N LYS A 102 26.90 -7.38 6.14
CA LYS A 102 26.00 -7.12 7.26
C LYS A 102 25.75 -5.62 7.46
N GLU A 103 26.80 -4.79 7.34
CA GLU A 103 26.68 -3.35 7.57
C GLU A 103 25.82 -2.69 6.48
N LEU A 104 25.93 -3.15 5.24
CA LEU A 104 25.08 -2.69 4.16
C LEU A 104 23.60 -3.02 4.44
N LEU A 105 23.34 -4.24 4.88
CA LEU A 105 21.97 -4.66 5.20
C LEU A 105 21.39 -3.88 6.39
N LEU A 106 22.16 -3.67 7.45
CA LEU A 106 21.72 -2.92 8.62
C LEU A 106 21.39 -1.46 8.32
N ARG A 107 22.00 -0.86 7.28
CA ARG A 107 21.65 0.51 6.84
C ARG A 107 20.23 0.62 6.26
N GLU A 108 19.68 -0.49 5.78
CA GLU A 108 18.33 -0.54 5.22
C GLU A 108 17.26 -0.85 6.28
N VAL A 109 17.67 -1.08 7.53
CA VAL A 109 16.78 -1.39 8.65
C VAL A 109 16.39 -0.14 9.41
N GLY A 110 15.11 0.02 9.69
CA GLY A 110 14.57 1.02 10.60
C GLY A 110 14.69 0.56 12.06
N ILE A 111 14.93 1.50 12.96
CA ILE A 111 15.09 1.23 14.40
C ILE A 111 14.00 1.99 15.16
N PRO A 112 13.25 1.32 16.07
CA PRO A 112 13.34 -0.11 16.43
C PRO A 112 12.81 -1.03 15.34
N LEU A 113 13.37 -2.24 15.22
CA LEU A 113 12.87 -3.29 14.33
C LEU A 113 11.91 -4.20 15.09
N LEU A 114 10.69 -4.36 14.60
CA LEU A 114 9.78 -5.39 15.11
C LEU A 114 10.23 -6.76 14.56
N TYR A 115 10.69 -7.61 15.45
CA TYR A 115 11.04 -8.99 15.15
C TYR A 115 9.99 -9.96 15.69
N ILE A 116 9.47 -10.83 14.81
CA ILE A 116 8.55 -11.91 15.15
C ILE A 116 9.26 -13.22 14.82
N ASP A 117 9.56 -14.01 15.82
CA ASP A 117 10.28 -15.27 15.64
C ASP A 117 9.41 -16.36 14.98
N ALA A 118 9.98 -17.56 14.77
CA ALA A 118 9.27 -18.67 14.14
C ALA A 118 8.11 -19.24 15.00
N LYS A 119 8.03 -18.89 16.28
CA LYS A 119 6.94 -19.29 17.19
C LYS A 119 5.85 -18.23 17.30
N GLY A 120 6.11 -17.02 16.79
CA GLY A 120 5.22 -15.86 16.87
C GLY A 120 5.50 -14.94 18.05
N ASP A 121 6.58 -15.16 18.81
CA ASP A 121 6.99 -14.27 19.89
C ASP A 121 7.53 -12.96 19.31
N ARG A 122 7.08 -11.82 19.87
CA ARG A 122 7.33 -10.48 19.33
C ARG A 122 8.32 -9.72 20.21
N ARG A 123 9.28 -9.06 19.57
CA ARG A 123 10.26 -8.20 20.23
C ARG A 123 10.55 -6.97 19.37
N GLU A 124 10.69 -5.81 19.99
CA GLU A 124 11.29 -4.64 19.35
C GLU A 124 12.79 -4.66 19.62
N LEU A 125 13.59 -4.63 18.57
CA LEU A 125 15.03 -4.71 18.65
C LEU A 125 15.66 -3.35 18.40
N THR A 126 16.59 -2.96 19.25
CA THR A 126 17.50 -1.82 19.04
C THR A 126 18.60 -2.17 18.06
N GLY A 127 19.37 -1.18 17.62
CA GLY A 127 20.50 -1.43 16.69
C GLY A 127 21.50 -2.45 17.22
N ASP A 128 21.90 -2.34 18.49
CA ASP A 128 22.87 -3.25 19.12
C ASP A 128 22.30 -4.67 19.26
N GLU A 129 21.00 -4.80 19.52
CA GLU A 129 20.34 -6.10 19.60
C GLU A 129 20.21 -6.76 18.22
N ILE A 130 19.91 -5.99 17.16
CA ILE A 130 19.88 -6.51 15.78
C ILE A 130 21.30 -6.96 15.38
N ASP A 131 22.33 -6.19 15.73
CA ASP A 131 23.70 -6.56 15.45
C ASP A 131 24.08 -7.89 16.11
N THR A 132 23.69 -8.08 17.35
CA THR A 132 23.94 -9.31 18.11
C THR A 132 23.14 -10.51 17.60
N LEU A 133 21.87 -10.28 17.18
CA LEU A 133 20.95 -11.32 16.72
C LEU A 133 20.88 -11.44 15.20
N PHE A 134 21.85 -10.88 14.48
CA PHE A 134 21.79 -10.75 13.02
C PHE A 134 21.47 -12.06 12.31
N ASP A 135 22.18 -13.14 12.64
CA ASP A 135 21.99 -14.45 12.00
C ASP A 135 20.64 -15.12 12.36
N GLU A 136 20.03 -14.69 13.48
CA GLU A 136 18.68 -15.12 13.86
C GLU A 136 17.62 -14.33 13.09
N VAL A 137 17.74 -13.02 13.00
CA VAL A 137 16.80 -12.13 12.32
C VAL A 137 16.87 -12.32 10.81
N PHE A 138 18.09 -12.34 10.25
CA PHE A 138 18.37 -12.47 8.83
C PHE A 138 18.97 -13.85 8.51
N ASP A 139 18.24 -14.91 8.85
CA ASP A 139 18.68 -16.27 8.53
C ASP A 139 18.72 -16.51 7.01
N ALA A 140 19.20 -17.68 6.60
CA ALA A 140 19.36 -18.04 5.19
C ALA A 140 18.06 -17.90 4.37
N ARG A 141 16.88 -18.10 5.00
CA ARG A 141 15.59 -17.93 4.30
C ARG A 141 15.25 -16.45 4.10
N MET A 142 15.45 -15.64 5.11
CA MET A 142 15.23 -14.20 5.01
C MET A 142 16.23 -13.59 4.02
N ILE A 143 17.49 -13.98 4.06
CA ILE A 143 18.49 -13.56 3.05
C ILE A 143 18.07 -13.97 1.64
N ALA A 144 17.57 -15.20 1.45
CA ALA A 144 17.06 -15.66 0.15
C ALA A 144 15.84 -14.83 -0.33
N LEU A 145 14.94 -14.43 0.57
CA LEU A 145 13.84 -13.53 0.25
C LEU A 145 14.39 -12.16 -0.20
N LEU A 146 15.28 -11.57 0.58
CA LEU A 146 15.87 -10.25 0.27
C LEU A 146 16.61 -10.23 -1.07
N GLN A 147 17.32 -11.30 -1.42
CA GLN A 147 18.04 -11.43 -2.70
C GLN A 147 17.12 -11.46 -3.93
N ASN A 148 15.85 -11.80 -3.74
CA ASN A 148 14.86 -11.99 -4.80
C ASN A 148 13.66 -11.03 -4.68
N LEU A 149 13.75 -9.97 -3.87
CA LEU A 149 12.70 -8.96 -3.79
C LEU A 149 12.43 -8.34 -5.16
N ASP A 150 11.16 -8.14 -5.47
CA ASP A 150 10.71 -7.52 -6.71
C ASP A 150 9.52 -6.61 -6.39
N LEU A 151 9.55 -5.38 -6.91
CA LEU A 151 8.51 -4.38 -6.67
C LEU A 151 7.10 -4.91 -7.03
N SER A 152 6.98 -5.69 -8.10
CA SER A 152 5.70 -6.25 -8.57
C SER A 152 5.08 -7.27 -7.59
N GLN A 153 5.89 -7.86 -6.71
CA GLN A 153 5.44 -8.81 -5.67
C GLN A 153 5.03 -8.12 -4.37
N MET A 154 5.27 -6.82 -4.28
CA MET A 154 4.92 -6.02 -3.13
C MET A 154 3.41 -5.91 -2.96
N THR A 155 2.95 -5.91 -1.73
CA THR A 155 1.58 -5.58 -1.37
C THR A 155 1.61 -4.32 -0.52
N VAL A 156 0.77 -3.34 -0.84
CA VAL A 156 0.61 -2.13 -0.03
C VAL A 156 -0.62 -2.22 0.85
N GLU A 157 -0.51 -1.67 2.05
CA GLU A 157 -1.62 -1.50 2.99
C GLU A 157 -1.68 -0.03 3.39
N LYS A 158 -2.84 0.57 3.19
CA LYS A 158 -3.03 2.00 3.42
C LYS A 158 -2.63 2.40 4.85
N ASP A 159 -1.80 3.42 4.94
CA ASP A 159 -1.29 4.00 6.21
C ASP A 159 -0.46 3.02 7.07
N GLN A 160 -0.13 1.83 6.56
CA GLN A 160 0.68 0.83 7.26
C GLN A 160 2.03 0.56 6.58
N GLY A 161 2.12 0.81 5.28
CA GLY A 161 3.34 0.58 4.50
C GLY A 161 3.19 -0.50 3.45
N ALA A 162 4.29 -1.18 3.15
CA ALA A 162 4.36 -2.21 2.14
C ALA A 162 4.98 -3.49 2.69
N PHE A 163 4.53 -4.65 2.19
CA PHE A 163 5.04 -5.93 2.65
C PHE A 163 5.21 -6.96 1.53
N PHE A 164 6.02 -7.99 1.84
CA PHE A 164 6.29 -9.15 1.00
C PHE A 164 5.92 -10.45 1.72
N GLU A 165 5.70 -11.53 0.96
CA GLU A 165 5.56 -12.91 1.44
C GLU A 165 4.64 -13.01 2.69
N LEU A 166 3.35 -12.67 2.53
CA LEU A 166 2.34 -12.72 3.61
C LEU A 166 2.71 -11.90 4.85
N GLY A 167 3.49 -10.83 4.68
CA GLY A 167 3.91 -9.97 5.79
C GLY A 167 5.15 -10.46 6.53
N SER A 168 5.98 -11.30 5.90
CA SER A 168 7.26 -11.71 6.46
C SER A 168 8.30 -10.60 6.51
N LEU A 169 8.18 -9.61 5.62
CA LEU A 169 9.02 -8.43 5.55
C LEU A 169 8.13 -7.19 5.33
N TRP A 170 8.27 -6.17 6.18
CA TRP A 170 7.57 -4.90 6.02
C TRP A 170 8.55 -3.76 5.81
N LEU A 171 8.23 -2.91 4.85
CA LEU A 171 8.90 -1.65 4.58
C LEU A 171 7.94 -0.50 4.88
N VAL A 172 8.44 0.49 5.62
CA VAL A 172 7.68 1.70 5.95
C VAL A 172 8.53 2.93 5.66
N VAL A 173 7.90 3.98 5.20
CA VAL A 173 8.50 5.30 5.05
C VAL A 173 8.27 6.04 6.36
N ASP A 174 9.29 6.69 6.88
CA ASP A 174 9.13 7.50 8.08
C ASP A 174 8.26 8.75 7.81
N ALA A 175 7.67 9.29 8.88
CA ALA A 175 6.76 10.45 8.79
C ALA A 175 7.43 11.74 8.25
N THR A 176 8.73 11.75 8.08
CA THR A 176 9.50 12.89 7.56
C THR A 176 9.78 12.78 6.05
N GLY A 177 9.18 11.80 5.37
CA GLY A 177 9.35 11.62 3.92
C GLY A 177 10.68 10.97 3.53
N GLY A 178 11.28 10.21 4.44
CA GLY A 178 12.49 9.44 4.17
C GLY A 178 12.26 8.29 3.19
N ARG A 179 13.33 7.59 2.82
CA ARG A 179 13.22 6.39 1.99
C ARG A 179 12.59 5.22 2.76
N PRO A 180 11.92 4.25 2.08
CA PRO A 180 11.43 3.05 2.73
C PRO A 180 12.53 2.27 3.44
N ARG A 181 12.25 1.76 4.65
CA ARG A 181 13.16 0.94 5.44
C ARG A 181 12.46 -0.29 5.97
N VAL A 182 13.19 -1.37 6.20
CA VAL A 182 12.68 -2.58 6.85
C VAL A 182 12.36 -2.26 8.32
N VAL A 183 11.11 -2.37 8.70
CA VAL A 183 10.65 -2.13 10.09
C VAL A 183 10.11 -3.39 10.76
N THR A 184 9.84 -4.44 10.00
CA THR A 184 9.39 -5.73 10.55
C THR A 184 10.02 -6.89 9.80
N VAL A 185 10.53 -7.85 10.55
CA VAL A 185 10.92 -9.18 10.09
C VAL A 185 10.07 -10.19 10.83
N ASN A 186 9.25 -10.96 10.09
CA ASN A 186 8.32 -11.94 10.64
C ASN A 186 8.66 -13.33 10.09
N ARG A 187 9.37 -14.12 10.89
CA ARG A 187 9.80 -15.48 10.53
C ARG A 187 8.67 -16.49 10.56
N GLN A 188 7.65 -16.27 11.37
CA GLN A 188 6.46 -17.12 11.39
C GLN A 188 5.74 -17.04 10.03
N ALA A 189 5.44 -15.82 9.54
CA ALA A 189 4.80 -15.61 8.25
C ALA A 189 5.65 -16.18 7.09
N LEU A 190 6.98 -16.01 7.13
CA LEU A 190 7.89 -16.59 6.15
C LEU A 190 7.81 -18.13 6.12
N GLY A 191 7.69 -18.77 7.27
CA GLY A 191 7.48 -20.21 7.40
C GLY A 191 6.16 -20.65 6.77
N GLU A 192 5.08 -19.96 7.08
CA GLU A 192 3.72 -20.24 6.56
C GLU A 192 3.64 -20.05 5.04
N ALA A 193 4.28 -19.01 4.50
CA ALA A 193 4.37 -18.77 3.06
C ALA A 193 5.08 -19.92 2.33
N ALA A 194 6.21 -20.38 2.86
CA ALA A 194 6.94 -21.51 2.30
C ALA A 194 6.15 -22.82 2.33
N GLU A 195 5.39 -23.07 3.39
CA GLU A 195 4.51 -24.24 3.48
C GLU A 195 3.33 -24.16 2.51
N ALA A 196 2.73 -22.96 2.35
CA ALA A 196 1.65 -22.75 1.39
C ALA A 196 2.13 -23.00 -0.04
N ALA A 197 3.31 -22.51 -0.41
CA ALA A 197 3.92 -22.74 -1.72
C ALA A 197 4.19 -24.24 -1.98
N ARG A 198 4.69 -24.98 -1.00
CA ARG A 198 4.88 -26.44 -1.11
C ARG A 198 3.56 -27.17 -1.35
N ARG A 199 2.53 -26.87 -0.56
CA ARG A 199 1.20 -27.48 -0.73
C ARG A 199 0.61 -27.22 -2.11
N GLN A 200 0.85 -26.04 -2.67
CA GLN A 200 0.37 -25.66 -4.00
C GLN A 200 1.14 -26.41 -5.10
N ALA A 201 2.46 -26.53 -4.98
CA ALA A 201 3.30 -27.32 -5.90
C ALA A 201 2.95 -28.81 -5.90
N ASP A 202 2.61 -29.38 -4.73
CA ASP A 202 2.20 -30.78 -4.63
C ASP A 202 0.84 -31.04 -5.28
N LYS A 203 -0.12 -30.11 -5.14
CA LYS A 203 -1.42 -30.17 -5.85
C LYS A 203 -1.25 -30.12 -7.38
N GLY A 204 -0.36 -29.24 -7.87
CA GLY A 204 -0.06 -29.12 -9.31
C GLY A 204 0.56 -30.38 -9.91
N ARG A 205 1.39 -31.08 -9.16
CA ARG A 205 1.99 -32.35 -9.61
C ARG A 205 0.98 -33.49 -9.72
N GLY A 206 -0.09 -33.49 -8.93
CA GLY A 206 -1.14 -34.51 -9.01
C GLY A 206 -2.08 -34.34 -10.21
N GLN A 207 -2.06 -33.23 -10.91
CA GLN A 207 -2.92 -32.95 -12.08
C GLN A 207 -2.25 -33.29 -13.44
N ILE A 208 -0.98 -33.66 -13.45
CA ILE A 208 -0.22 -34.00 -14.67
C ILE A 208 -0.25 -35.51 -14.99
N LEU A 209 -0.85 -36.33 -14.14
CA LEU A 209 -0.82 -37.79 -14.24
C LEU A 209 -2.16 -38.42 -14.66
N ASP A 210 -3.15 -37.63 -15.07
CA ASP A 210 -4.40 -38.07 -15.70
C ASP A 210 -4.44 -37.55 -17.15
#